data_5b44b251b65612853078e9cfa12e472b
#
_entry.id   5b44b251b65612853078e9cfa12e472b
#
_cell.length_a   1.000
_cell.length_b   1.000
_cell.length_c   1.000
_cell.angle_alpha   90.00
_cell.angle_beta   90.00
_cell.angle_gamma   90.00
#
_symmetry.space_group_name_H-M   'P 1'
#
loop_
_entity.id
_entity.type
_entity.pdbx_description
1 polymer ?
#
loop_
_entity_poly.entity_id
_entity_poly.type
_entity_poly.pdbx_seq_one_letter_code
_entity_poly.pdbx_strand_id
1 'polypeptide(L)'
;SAVRARKDKRIPNVLTVDETMRLLEQLDGQYRIMAQIMYGGGLRLMECLRLRVKDVDMVNLTVTLHDTKGNRDRVTCLPASVVPALTLHLNKARAIHQEDLANGLGEVEMPHALGQKYPRAAWEWGWQYVFPAGQLSKDPRSNRIGRHHVFETSIQRAIKMAARRAGIVKPCGPYTLRHCFATHLLRQGANIRTIQELMGHKKLETTMIYTHVEGASEVQSPLDRQLSTPLIRRVLVET
;
A
#
# COMPACT_ATOMS: atom_id res chain seq x y z
N SER A 1 24.59 29.72 18.07
CA SER A 1 23.51 28.74 17.94
C SER A 1 22.63 29.15 16.76
N ALA A 2 22.77 28.41 15.64
CA ALA A 2 21.96 28.65 14.46
C ALA A 2 20.53 28.12 14.70
N VAL A 3 19.57 29.02 14.74
CA VAL A 3 18.14 28.68 14.78
C VAL A 3 17.77 28.05 13.44
N ARG A 4 17.53 26.74 13.43
CA ARG A 4 17.05 26.03 12.25
C ARG A 4 15.67 26.56 11.88
N ALA A 5 15.56 27.27 10.75
CA ALA A 5 14.30 27.78 10.24
C ALA A 5 13.27 26.64 10.19
N ARG A 6 12.12 26.83 10.82
CA ARG A 6 10.96 25.93 10.72
C ARG A 6 10.55 25.87 9.24
N LYS A 7 10.77 24.74 8.58
CA LYS A 7 10.25 24.51 7.25
C LYS A 7 8.73 24.55 7.32
N ASP A 8 8.13 25.52 6.65
CA ASP A 8 6.68 25.61 6.52
C ASP A 8 6.13 24.27 6.02
N LYS A 9 5.10 23.76 6.71
CA LYS A 9 4.41 22.53 6.31
C LYS A 9 3.71 22.81 4.98
N ARG A 10 4.29 22.35 3.88
CA ARG A 10 3.62 22.41 2.57
C ARG A 10 2.33 21.61 2.64
N ILE A 11 1.23 22.21 2.16
CA ILE A 11 -0.05 21.52 2.02
C ILE A 11 0.16 20.31 1.09
N PRO A 12 -0.25 19.10 1.49
CA PRO A 12 -0.08 17.93 0.65
C PRO A 12 -0.85 18.05 -0.66
N ASN A 13 -0.24 17.67 -1.76
CA ASN A 13 -0.96 17.50 -3.02
C ASN A 13 -1.92 16.31 -2.90
N VAL A 14 -3.21 16.58 -3.03
CA VAL A 14 -4.27 15.58 -3.05
C VAL A 14 -4.92 15.57 -4.42
N LEU A 15 -5.06 14.39 -5.00
CA LEU A 15 -5.83 14.18 -6.22
C LEU A 15 -7.32 14.15 -5.87
N THR A 16 -8.17 14.49 -6.81
CA THR A 16 -9.61 14.17 -6.70
C THR A 16 -9.80 12.64 -6.77
N VAL A 17 -10.98 12.16 -6.40
CA VAL A 17 -11.32 10.72 -6.54
C VAL A 17 -11.17 10.31 -8.01
N ASP A 18 -11.75 11.08 -8.94
CA ASP A 18 -11.67 10.83 -10.38
C ASP A 18 -10.22 10.81 -10.90
N GLU A 19 -9.39 11.80 -10.53
CA GLU A 19 -7.96 11.79 -10.88
C GLU A 19 -7.26 10.55 -10.34
N THR A 20 -7.60 10.12 -9.10
CA THR A 20 -7.00 8.94 -8.49
C THR A 20 -7.40 7.67 -9.24
N MET A 21 -8.67 7.51 -9.60
CA MET A 21 -9.14 6.36 -10.37
C MET A 21 -8.50 6.30 -11.75
N ARG A 22 -8.45 7.42 -12.49
CA ARG A 22 -7.76 7.50 -13.79
C ARG A 22 -6.29 7.13 -13.68
N LEU A 23 -5.60 7.55 -12.61
CA LEU A 23 -4.20 7.16 -12.37
C LEU A 23 -4.08 5.66 -12.16
N LEU A 24 -4.93 5.06 -11.34
CA LEU A 24 -4.90 3.63 -11.04
C LEU A 24 -5.18 2.78 -12.31
N GLU A 25 -6.05 3.24 -13.20
CA GLU A 25 -6.35 2.59 -14.48
C GLU A 25 -5.15 2.55 -15.44
N GLN A 26 -4.25 3.54 -15.34
CA GLN A 26 -3.03 3.59 -16.16
C GLN A 26 -1.88 2.72 -15.61
N LEU A 27 -2.09 2.03 -14.51
CA LEU A 27 -1.12 1.10 -13.93
C LEU A 27 -1.47 -0.34 -14.28
N ASP A 28 -0.45 -1.17 -14.46
CA ASP A 28 -0.59 -2.58 -14.78
C ASP A 28 0.12 -3.49 -13.78
N GLY A 29 -0.27 -4.78 -13.78
CA GLY A 29 0.38 -5.84 -13.03
C GLY A 29 0.52 -5.52 -11.54
N GLN A 30 1.67 -5.87 -10.96
CA GLN A 30 1.93 -5.65 -9.53
C GLN A 30 1.89 -4.18 -9.12
N TYR A 31 2.25 -3.25 -10.00
CA TYR A 31 2.27 -1.82 -9.67
C TYR A 31 0.86 -1.27 -9.50
N ARG A 32 -0.12 -1.77 -10.25
CA ARG A 32 -1.53 -1.44 -10.06
C ARG A 32 -2.01 -1.92 -8.70
N ILE A 33 -1.75 -3.17 -8.34
CA ILE A 33 -2.12 -3.76 -7.04
C ILE A 33 -1.47 -2.98 -5.90
N MET A 34 -0.17 -2.68 -5.99
CA MET A 34 0.56 -1.89 -4.99
C MET A 34 -0.07 -0.50 -4.79
N ALA A 35 -0.37 0.20 -5.88
CA ALA A 35 -0.97 1.52 -5.84
C ALA A 35 -2.39 1.48 -5.24
N GLN A 36 -3.18 0.46 -5.59
CA GLN A 36 -4.52 0.23 -5.04
C GLN A 36 -4.47 -0.04 -3.53
N ILE A 37 -3.54 -0.86 -3.05
CA ILE A 37 -3.36 -1.12 -1.62
C ILE A 37 -2.87 0.14 -0.89
N MET A 38 -1.93 0.90 -1.47
CA MET A 38 -1.47 2.16 -0.87
C MET A 38 -2.59 3.20 -0.78
N TYR A 39 -3.44 3.31 -1.80
CA TYR A 39 -4.59 4.21 -1.79
C TYR A 39 -5.72 3.69 -0.90
N GLY A 40 -6.06 2.41 -0.99
CA GLY A 40 -7.22 1.84 -0.29
C GLY A 40 -6.96 1.47 1.18
N GLY A 41 -5.69 1.27 1.57
CA GLY A 41 -5.28 0.95 2.95
C GLY A 41 -4.39 2.01 3.60
N GLY A 42 -4.03 3.06 2.87
CA GLY A 42 -3.20 4.15 3.40
C GLY A 42 -1.77 3.75 3.74
N LEU A 43 -1.19 2.75 3.06
CA LEU A 43 0.17 2.26 3.34
C LEU A 43 1.24 3.27 2.92
N ARG A 44 2.34 3.30 3.69
CA ARG A 44 3.58 3.94 3.26
C ARG A 44 4.26 3.08 2.18
N LEU A 45 5.07 3.70 1.34
CA LEU A 45 5.80 2.98 0.30
C LEU A 45 6.55 1.76 0.84
N MET A 46 7.38 1.93 1.85
CA MET A 46 8.16 0.82 2.43
C MET A 46 7.30 -0.22 3.15
N GLU A 47 6.16 0.16 3.71
CA GLU A 47 5.20 -0.78 4.29
C GLU A 47 4.62 -1.68 3.19
N CYS A 48 4.25 -1.11 2.04
CA CYS A 48 3.76 -1.86 0.89
C CYS A 48 4.85 -2.78 0.31
N LEU A 49 6.08 -2.28 0.13
CA LEU A 49 7.19 -3.06 -0.42
C LEU A 49 7.58 -4.24 0.47
N ARG A 50 7.61 -4.03 1.80
CA ARG A 50 8.02 -5.04 2.79
C ARG A 50 6.89 -5.94 3.24
N LEU A 51 5.70 -5.81 2.67
CA LEU A 51 4.54 -6.61 3.03
C LEU A 51 4.82 -8.10 2.81
N ARG A 52 4.52 -8.92 3.82
CA ARG A 52 4.69 -10.37 3.76
C ARG A 52 3.34 -11.05 3.49
N VAL A 53 3.41 -12.24 2.92
CA VAL A 53 2.20 -13.02 2.59
C VAL A 53 1.36 -13.28 3.83
N LYS A 54 1.98 -13.64 4.96
CA LYS A 54 1.30 -13.90 6.25
C LYS A 54 0.57 -12.70 6.84
N ASP A 55 0.90 -11.49 6.41
CA ASP A 55 0.38 -10.24 6.96
C ASP A 55 -0.84 -9.73 6.19
N VAL A 56 -1.28 -10.49 5.17
CA VAL A 56 -2.45 -10.17 4.35
C VAL A 56 -3.58 -11.15 4.65
N ASP A 57 -4.67 -10.65 5.21
CA ASP A 57 -5.90 -11.41 5.44
C ASP A 57 -6.95 -11.02 4.39
N MET A 58 -7.11 -11.87 3.38
CA MET A 58 -8.08 -11.66 2.29
C MET A 58 -9.51 -12.03 2.70
N VAL A 59 -9.71 -12.75 3.81
CA VAL A 59 -11.03 -13.12 4.31
C VAL A 59 -11.60 -11.98 5.15
N ASN A 60 -10.81 -11.47 6.10
CA ASN A 60 -11.21 -10.36 6.96
C ASN A 60 -10.92 -8.98 6.34
N LEU A 61 -10.36 -8.93 5.11
CA LEU A 61 -10.02 -7.71 4.38
C LEU A 61 -9.12 -6.77 5.19
N THR A 62 -8.06 -7.33 5.78
CA THR A 62 -7.11 -6.58 6.60
C THR A 62 -5.66 -6.82 6.21
N VAL A 63 -4.82 -5.85 6.53
CA VAL A 63 -3.37 -5.92 6.38
C VAL A 63 -2.73 -5.56 7.71
N THR A 64 -1.90 -6.44 8.24
CA THR A 64 -1.07 -6.19 9.43
C THR A 64 0.26 -5.59 9.01
N LEU A 65 0.64 -4.47 9.60
CA LEU A 65 1.87 -3.74 9.29
C LEU A 65 2.75 -3.70 10.54
N HIS A 66 3.92 -4.33 10.42
CA HIS A 66 4.90 -4.43 11.49
C HIS A 66 5.92 -3.30 11.42
N ASP A 67 6.57 -2.98 12.56
CA ASP A 67 7.67 -2.01 12.66
C ASP A 67 7.37 -0.65 12.00
N THR A 68 6.13 -0.20 12.10
CA THR A 68 5.81 1.15 11.60
C THR A 68 6.62 2.19 12.36
N LYS A 69 6.79 3.39 11.78
CA LYS A 69 7.57 4.47 12.39
C LYS A 69 7.22 4.65 13.87
N GLY A 70 8.08 4.10 14.75
CA GLY A 70 7.88 4.14 16.21
C GLY A 70 7.66 2.80 16.87
N ASN A 71 8.01 1.71 16.22
CA ASN A 71 7.98 0.35 16.77
C ASN A 71 6.60 -0.07 17.29
N ARG A 72 5.55 0.19 16.50
CA ARG A 72 4.18 -0.26 16.79
C ARG A 72 3.60 -0.90 15.56
N ASP A 73 3.02 -2.06 15.78
CA ASP A 73 2.21 -2.72 14.76
C ASP A 73 0.87 -2.02 14.62
N ARG A 74 0.29 -2.08 13.44
CA ARG A 74 -1.07 -1.63 13.19
C ARG A 74 -1.75 -2.49 12.14
N VAL A 75 -3.06 -2.53 12.21
CA VAL A 75 -3.90 -3.15 11.19
C VAL A 75 -4.58 -2.06 10.38
N THR A 76 -4.69 -2.27 9.08
CA THR A 76 -5.43 -1.38 8.16
C THR A 76 -6.29 -2.21 7.20
N CYS A 77 -7.16 -1.56 6.43
CA CYS A 77 -8.04 -2.25 5.50
C CYS A 77 -7.29 -2.69 4.23
N LEU A 78 -7.68 -3.87 3.74
CA LEU A 78 -7.40 -4.34 2.39
C LEU A 78 -8.63 -4.09 1.52
N PRO A 79 -8.55 -3.36 0.41
CA PRO A 79 -9.70 -3.19 -0.47
C PRO A 79 -10.20 -4.53 -1.03
N ALA A 80 -11.49 -4.82 -0.87
CA ALA A 80 -12.09 -6.06 -1.39
C ALA A 80 -11.91 -6.20 -2.90
N SER A 81 -11.99 -5.10 -3.62
CA SER A 81 -11.80 -5.04 -5.08
C SER A 81 -10.40 -5.47 -5.55
N VAL A 82 -9.40 -5.44 -4.67
CA VAL A 82 -8.02 -5.86 -4.99
C VAL A 82 -7.85 -7.37 -4.87
N VAL A 83 -8.69 -8.04 -4.08
CA VAL A 83 -8.53 -9.47 -3.72
C VAL A 83 -8.37 -10.38 -4.94
N PRO A 84 -9.20 -10.29 -6.01
CA PRO A 84 -9.03 -11.18 -7.16
C PRO A 84 -7.67 -11.02 -7.85
N ALA A 85 -7.26 -9.78 -8.10
CA ALA A 85 -5.97 -9.49 -8.73
C ALA A 85 -4.78 -9.87 -7.82
N LEU A 86 -4.90 -9.62 -6.52
CA LEU A 86 -3.89 -9.99 -5.53
C LEU A 86 -3.73 -11.51 -5.41
N THR A 87 -4.83 -12.27 -5.45
CA THR A 87 -4.79 -13.75 -5.45
C THR A 87 -4.03 -14.28 -6.66
N LEU A 88 -4.32 -13.77 -7.85
CA LEU A 88 -3.59 -14.15 -9.06
C LEU A 88 -2.11 -13.78 -8.99
N HIS A 89 -1.80 -12.62 -8.41
CA HIS A 89 -0.43 -12.18 -8.21
C HIS A 89 0.31 -13.07 -7.22
N LEU A 90 -0.30 -13.43 -6.09
CA LEU A 90 0.28 -14.32 -5.09
C LEU A 90 0.53 -15.73 -5.64
N ASN A 91 -0.34 -16.25 -6.51
CA ASN A 91 -0.11 -17.52 -7.18
C ASN A 91 1.15 -17.48 -8.06
N LYS A 92 1.37 -16.38 -8.80
CA LYS A 92 2.60 -16.17 -9.58
C LYS A 92 3.84 -16.04 -8.67
N ALA A 93 3.73 -15.27 -7.59
CA ALA A 93 4.82 -15.11 -6.63
C ALA A 93 5.17 -16.44 -5.95
N ARG A 94 4.16 -17.29 -5.67
CA ARG A 94 4.37 -18.63 -5.11
C ARG A 94 5.09 -19.56 -6.08
N ALA A 95 4.75 -19.53 -7.36
CA ALA A 95 5.45 -20.31 -8.39
C ALA A 95 6.94 -19.91 -8.48
N ILE A 96 7.23 -18.60 -8.48
CA ILE A 96 8.60 -18.07 -8.45
C ILE A 96 9.34 -18.56 -7.19
N HIS A 97 8.69 -18.50 -6.03
CA HIS A 97 9.30 -18.97 -4.78
C HIS A 97 9.59 -20.48 -4.80
N GLN A 98 8.71 -21.30 -5.37
CA GLN A 98 8.93 -22.74 -5.54
C GLN A 98 10.13 -23.02 -6.45
N GLU A 99 10.28 -22.27 -7.53
CA GLU A 99 11.44 -22.35 -8.41
C GLU A 99 12.73 -21.93 -7.69
N ASP A 100 12.70 -20.83 -6.94
CA ASP A 100 13.84 -20.39 -6.12
C ASP A 100 14.23 -21.46 -5.09
N LEU A 101 13.25 -22.11 -4.42
CA LEU A 101 13.50 -23.21 -3.49
C LEU A 101 14.17 -24.41 -4.16
N ALA A 102 13.71 -24.79 -5.35
CA ALA A 102 14.29 -25.89 -6.12
C ALA A 102 15.75 -25.63 -6.49
N ASN A 103 16.12 -24.35 -6.63
CA ASN A 103 17.47 -23.89 -6.92
C ASN A 103 18.30 -23.56 -5.65
N GLY A 104 17.78 -23.82 -4.45
CA GLY A 104 18.47 -23.52 -3.19
C GLY A 104 18.53 -22.03 -2.82
N LEU A 105 17.66 -21.19 -3.41
CA LEU A 105 17.70 -19.71 -3.32
C LEU A 105 16.46 -19.09 -2.68
N GLY A 106 15.54 -19.88 -2.12
CA GLY A 106 14.26 -19.45 -1.58
C GLY A 106 14.32 -18.73 -0.22
N GLU A 107 15.50 -18.45 0.30
CA GLU A 107 15.68 -17.72 1.57
C GLU A 107 15.36 -16.24 1.41
N VAL A 108 14.51 -15.70 2.30
CA VAL A 108 14.19 -14.27 2.36
C VAL A 108 14.80 -13.62 3.60
N GLU A 109 15.17 -12.34 3.51
CA GLU A 109 15.63 -11.57 4.67
C GLU A 109 14.55 -11.53 5.75
N MET A 110 14.91 -11.95 6.96
CA MET A 110 14.04 -11.95 8.13
C MET A 110 14.20 -10.65 8.93
N PRO A 111 13.11 -10.07 9.47
CA PRO A 111 13.19 -8.87 10.28
C PRO A 111 13.85 -9.16 11.65
N HIS A 112 14.78 -8.28 12.06
CA HIS A 112 15.46 -8.29 13.36
C HIS A 112 16.05 -9.66 13.75
N ALA A 113 15.90 -10.04 15.03
CA ALA A 113 16.39 -11.31 15.58
C ALA A 113 15.52 -12.52 15.22
N LEU A 114 14.43 -12.36 14.45
CA LEU A 114 13.54 -13.47 14.11
C LEU A 114 14.23 -14.54 13.28
N GLY A 115 15.18 -14.17 12.42
CA GLY A 115 15.97 -15.14 11.65
C GLY A 115 16.82 -16.06 12.54
N GLN A 116 17.30 -15.56 13.70
CA GLN A 116 18.03 -16.37 14.67
C GLN A 116 17.07 -17.30 15.47
N LYS A 117 15.90 -16.77 15.85
CA LYS A 117 14.90 -17.51 16.63
C LYS A 117 14.20 -18.59 15.81
N TYR A 118 13.95 -18.31 14.53
CA TYR A 118 13.23 -19.20 13.61
C TYR A 118 14.01 -19.37 12.30
N PRO A 119 15.14 -20.12 12.28
CA PRO A 119 16.04 -20.19 11.12
C PRO A 119 15.37 -20.72 9.85
N ARG A 120 14.38 -21.62 9.98
CA ARG A 120 13.67 -22.21 8.83
C ARG A 120 12.57 -21.31 8.27
N ALA A 121 12.08 -20.35 9.05
CA ALA A 121 10.99 -19.48 8.63
C ALA A 121 11.34 -18.62 7.38
N ALA A 122 12.63 -18.35 7.16
CA ALA A 122 13.10 -17.61 5.99
C ALA A 122 12.75 -18.29 4.64
N TRP A 123 12.54 -19.61 4.63
CA TRP A 123 12.12 -20.39 3.45
C TRP A 123 10.62 -20.62 3.36
N GLU A 124 9.85 -20.30 4.41
CA GLU A 124 8.41 -20.51 4.42
C GLU A 124 7.69 -19.47 3.55
N TRP A 125 6.65 -19.92 2.87
CA TRP A 125 5.82 -19.09 2.00
C TRP A 125 5.26 -17.85 2.71
N GLY A 126 4.78 -18.01 3.93
CA GLY A 126 4.20 -16.92 4.72
C GLY A 126 5.15 -15.74 4.94
N TRP A 127 6.45 -15.97 4.96
CA TRP A 127 7.47 -14.94 5.15
C TRP A 127 7.95 -14.30 3.87
N GLN A 128 7.58 -14.82 2.70
CA GLN A 128 7.95 -14.23 1.42
C GLN A 128 7.29 -12.87 1.22
N TYR A 129 7.94 -12.01 0.43
CA TYR A 129 7.35 -10.71 0.07
C TYR A 129 6.13 -10.90 -0.82
N VAL A 130 5.07 -10.11 -0.58
CA VAL A 130 3.91 -10.05 -1.47
C VAL A 130 4.32 -9.58 -2.87
N PHE A 131 5.27 -8.64 -2.94
CA PHE A 131 5.78 -8.06 -4.18
C PHE A 131 7.26 -8.36 -4.37
N PRO A 132 7.62 -9.60 -4.77
CA PRO A 132 9.02 -9.97 -4.99
C PRO A 132 9.59 -9.26 -6.21
N ALA A 133 10.90 -9.00 -6.19
CA ALA A 133 11.62 -8.50 -7.35
C ALA A 133 11.64 -9.54 -8.47
N GLY A 134 11.66 -9.09 -9.73
CA GLY A 134 11.73 -9.97 -10.89
C GLY A 134 13.06 -10.74 -10.99
N GLN A 135 14.13 -10.22 -10.38
CA GLN A 135 15.47 -10.81 -10.41
C GLN A 135 15.98 -11.08 -8.99
N LEU A 136 16.84 -12.09 -8.89
CA LEU A 136 17.63 -12.34 -7.71
C LEU A 136 18.66 -11.23 -7.53
N SER A 137 19.00 -10.92 -6.30
CA SER A 137 20.03 -9.93 -5.96
C SER A 137 20.90 -10.42 -4.82
N LYS A 138 22.14 -9.94 -4.78
CA LYS A 138 23.05 -10.19 -3.69
C LYS A 138 22.84 -9.16 -2.60
N ASP A 139 22.51 -9.60 -1.40
CA ASP A 139 22.44 -8.72 -0.23
C ASP A 139 23.85 -8.24 0.15
N PRO A 140 24.10 -6.91 0.14
CA PRO A 140 25.42 -6.38 0.47
C PRO A 140 25.85 -6.62 1.93
N ARG A 141 24.92 -6.92 2.83
CA ARG A 141 25.22 -7.13 4.26
C ARG A 141 25.59 -8.59 4.54
N SER A 142 24.81 -9.53 4.00
CA SER A 142 24.99 -10.97 4.26
C SER A 142 25.77 -11.69 3.15
N ASN A 143 26.01 -11.04 2.02
CA ASN A 143 26.60 -11.63 0.81
C ASN A 143 25.76 -12.77 0.19
N ARG A 144 24.56 -13.03 0.70
CA ARG A 144 23.65 -14.07 0.23
C ARG A 144 22.91 -13.62 -1.02
N ILE A 145 22.65 -14.55 -1.91
CA ILE A 145 21.81 -14.33 -3.09
C ILE A 145 20.38 -14.73 -2.71
N GLY A 146 19.42 -13.86 -2.96
CA GLY A 146 18.02 -14.12 -2.66
C GLY A 146 17.10 -13.17 -3.42
N ARG A 147 15.80 -13.40 -3.31
CA ARG A 147 14.79 -12.55 -3.92
C ARG A 147 14.29 -11.51 -2.91
N HIS A 148 14.66 -10.27 -3.14
CA HIS A 148 14.19 -9.14 -2.34
C HIS A 148 12.83 -8.63 -2.84
N HIS A 149 12.24 -7.66 -2.17
CA HIS A 149 11.05 -6.96 -2.69
C HIS A 149 11.40 -6.08 -3.90
N VAL A 150 10.39 -5.73 -4.68
CA VAL A 150 10.54 -4.80 -5.82
C VAL A 150 11.17 -3.47 -5.36
N PHE A 151 11.98 -2.84 -6.24
CA PHE A 151 12.66 -1.59 -5.92
C PHE A 151 11.69 -0.41 -5.79
N GLU A 152 11.97 0.48 -4.83
CA GLU A 152 11.21 1.73 -4.62
C GLU A 152 11.09 2.56 -5.90
N THR A 153 12.20 2.71 -6.62
CA THR A 153 12.27 3.50 -7.85
C THR A 153 11.35 2.98 -8.95
N SER A 154 11.08 1.67 -8.96
CA SER A 154 10.22 1.04 -9.97
C SER A 154 8.77 1.48 -9.81
N ILE A 155 8.19 1.38 -8.61
CA ILE A 155 6.82 1.83 -8.36
C ILE A 155 6.70 3.36 -8.42
N GLN A 156 7.70 4.11 -7.94
CA GLN A 156 7.72 5.57 -8.07
C GLN A 156 7.69 6.01 -9.54
N ARG A 157 8.47 5.36 -10.40
CA ARG A 157 8.47 5.60 -11.85
C ARG A 157 7.14 5.21 -12.48
N ALA A 158 6.58 4.04 -12.12
CA ALA A 158 5.30 3.58 -12.63
C ALA A 158 4.17 4.58 -12.32
N ILE A 159 4.06 5.05 -11.06
CA ILE A 159 3.06 6.05 -10.66
C ILE A 159 3.26 7.37 -11.42
N LYS A 160 4.50 7.84 -11.56
CA LYS A 160 4.78 9.09 -12.29
C LYS A 160 4.41 8.99 -13.78
N MET A 161 4.66 7.85 -14.40
CA MET A 161 4.26 7.61 -15.79
C MET A 161 2.75 7.48 -15.94
N ALA A 162 2.08 6.77 -15.02
CA ALA A 162 0.63 6.65 -14.98
C ALA A 162 -0.06 8.01 -14.83
N ALA A 163 0.43 8.88 -13.94
CA ALA A 163 -0.08 10.23 -13.78
C ALA A 163 -0.01 11.05 -15.07
N ARG A 164 1.13 10.96 -15.79
CA ARG A 164 1.29 11.63 -17.09
C ARG A 164 0.30 11.12 -18.13
N ARG A 165 0.13 9.77 -18.23
CA ARG A 165 -0.84 9.14 -19.15
C ARG A 165 -2.28 9.51 -18.81
N ALA A 166 -2.59 9.66 -17.53
CA ALA A 166 -3.91 10.10 -17.04
C ALA A 166 -4.17 11.61 -17.21
N GLY A 167 -3.21 12.39 -17.77
CA GLY A 167 -3.33 13.83 -17.93
C GLY A 167 -3.30 14.60 -16.59
N ILE A 168 -2.70 14.04 -15.54
CA ILE A 168 -2.62 14.67 -14.22
C ILE A 168 -1.40 15.57 -14.15
N VAL A 169 -1.63 16.87 -13.99
CA VAL A 169 -0.56 17.89 -13.92
C VAL A 169 0.06 17.95 -12.52
N LYS A 170 -0.70 17.59 -11.49
CA LYS A 170 -0.24 17.60 -10.10
C LYS A 170 0.93 16.62 -9.89
N PRO A 171 1.96 16.97 -9.09
CA PRO A 171 3.00 16.03 -8.71
C PRO A 171 2.42 14.80 -8.01
N CYS A 172 2.68 13.60 -8.54
CA CYS A 172 2.15 12.34 -8.04
C CYS A 172 3.26 11.37 -7.65
N GLY A 173 3.02 10.64 -6.57
CA GLY A 173 3.88 9.59 -6.08
C GLY A 173 3.18 8.73 -5.04
N PRO A 174 3.86 7.71 -4.48
CA PRO A 174 3.31 6.84 -3.45
C PRO A 174 2.71 7.60 -2.26
N TYR A 175 3.37 8.66 -1.85
CA TYR A 175 2.93 9.51 -0.74
C TYR A 175 1.62 10.25 -1.05
N THR A 176 1.42 10.65 -2.32
CA THR A 176 0.18 11.27 -2.80
C THR A 176 -1.01 10.32 -2.62
N LEU A 177 -0.87 9.03 -2.97
CA LEU A 177 -1.92 8.03 -2.81
C LEU A 177 -2.34 7.87 -1.35
N ARG A 178 -1.37 7.84 -0.44
CA ARG A 178 -1.65 7.78 1.00
C ARG A 178 -2.34 9.07 1.52
N HIS A 179 -2.00 10.25 0.99
CA HIS A 179 -2.71 11.48 1.32
C HIS A 179 -4.14 11.47 0.79
N CYS A 180 -4.35 10.96 -0.42
CA CYS A 180 -5.68 10.76 -0.99
C CYS A 180 -6.53 9.84 -0.13
N PHE A 181 -5.98 8.72 0.39
CA PHE A 181 -6.67 7.84 1.34
C PHE A 181 -7.24 8.62 2.51
N ALA A 182 -6.39 9.37 3.23
CA ALA A 182 -6.81 10.10 4.42
C ALA A 182 -7.85 11.19 4.10
N THR A 183 -7.59 11.98 3.05
CA THR A 183 -8.49 13.10 2.68
C THR A 183 -9.83 12.58 2.16
N HIS A 184 -9.83 11.51 1.36
CA HIS A 184 -11.07 10.95 0.82
C HIS A 184 -11.90 10.26 1.90
N LEU A 185 -11.28 9.58 2.88
CA LEU A 185 -11.99 9.05 4.04
C LEU A 185 -12.63 10.15 4.87
N LEU A 186 -11.92 11.25 5.14
CA LEU A 186 -12.50 12.41 5.84
C LEU A 186 -13.69 12.98 5.09
N ARG A 187 -13.60 13.17 3.77
CA ARG A 187 -14.70 13.64 2.92
C ARG A 187 -15.88 12.68 2.91
N GLN A 188 -15.64 11.40 3.13
CA GLN A 188 -16.68 10.37 3.27
C GLN A 188 -17.25 10.31 4.69
N GLY A 189 -16.76 11.13 5.61
CA GLY A 189 -17.24 11.24 6.96
C GLY A 189 -16.59 10.30 7.98
N ALA A 190 -15.45 9.70 7.65
CA ALA A 190 -14.73 8.87 8.62
C ALA A 190 -14.18 9.70 9.78
N ASN A 191 -14.26 9.13 11.00
CA ASN A 191 -13.73 9.78 12.20
C ASN A 191 -12.20 9.96 12.09
N ILE A 192 -11.71 11.16 12.44
CA ILE A 192 -10.29 11.49 12.34
C ILE A 192 -9.40 10.60 13.24
N ARG A 193 -9.91 10.12 14.37
CA ARG A 193 -9.19 9.17 15.23
C ARG A 193 -9.00 7.82 14.53
N THR A 194 -10.04 7.33 13.87
CA THR A 194 -9.95 6.11 13.06
C THR A 194 -8.91 6.25 11.94
N ILE A 195 -8.91 7.40 11.24
CA ILE A 195 -7.90 7.68 10.21
C ILE A 195 -6.50 7.75 10.81
N GLN A 196 -6.34 8.36 11.99
CA GLN A 196 -5.07 8.41 12.72
C GLN A 196 -4.53 7.00 13.01
N GLU A 197 -5.39 6.11 13.46
CA GLU A 197 -5.05 4.71 13.77
C GLU A 197 -4.68 3.94 12.51
N LEU A 198 -5.53 3.98 11.47
CA LEU A 198 -5.28 3.33 10.18
C LEU A 198 -3.98 3.80 9.53
N MET A 199 -3.65 5.08 9.63
CA MET A 199 -2.42 5.64 9.11
C MET A 199 -1.21 5.43 10.03
N GLY A 200 -1.40 5.06 11.29
CA GLY A 200 -0.33 4.91 12.28
C GLY A 200 0.38 6.24 12.55
N HIS A 201 -0.37 7.32 12.74
CA HIS A 201 0.17 8.61 13.16
C HIS A 201 0.25 8.69 14.68
N LYS A 202 1.47 8.91 15.22
CA LYS A 202 1.68 9.04 16.66
C LYS A 202 0.96 10.23 17.28
N LYS A 203 0.84 11.34 16.53
CA LYS A 203 0.23 12.58 16.96
C LYS A 203 -0.98 12.90 16.08
N LEU A 204 -2.06 13.32 16.71
CA LEU A 204 -3.27 13.72 16.02
C LEU A 204 -3.02 14.90 15.06
N GLU A 205 -2.14 15.83 15.45
CA GLU A 205 -1.76 16.99 14.63
C GLU A 205 -1.20 16.58 13.25
N THR A 206 -0.66 15.36 13.12
CA THR A 206 -0.22 14.83 11.83
C THR A 206 -1.41 14.44 10.95
N THR A 207 -2.55 14.09 11.56
CA THR A 207 -3.78 13.74 10.84
C THR A 207 -4.65 14.97 10.62
N MET A 208 -4.55 15.96 11.51
CA MET A 208 -5.29 17.24 11.41
C MET A 208 -5.00 18.02 10.11
N ILE A 209 -3.90 17.75 9.42
CA ILE A 209 -3.64 18.36 8.10
C ILE A 209 -4.70 18.01 7.04
N TYR A 210 -5.54 17.03 7.31
CA TYR A 210 -6.64 16.61 6.42
C TYR A 210 -8.01 17.16 6.84
N THR A 211 -8.13 17.88 7.96
CA THR A 211 -9.39 18.32 8.58
C THR A 211 -10.06 19.52 7.93
N HIS A 212 -9.89 19.72 6.66
CA HIS A 212 -10.69 20.74 5.96
C HIS A 212 -12.09 20.25 5.55
N VAL A 213 -12.57 19.14 6.11
CA VAL A 213 -13.86 18.51 5.72
C VAL A 213 -14.58 17.90 6.92
N GLU A 214 -15.88 18.21 7.09
CA GLU A 214 -16.73 17.76 8.19
C GLU A 214 -17.54 16.49 7.89
N GLY A 215 -17.88 15.71 8.93
CA GLY A 215 -18.95 14.69 8.97
C GLY A 215 -18.54 13.22 9.11
N ALA A 216 -19.27 12.43 9.91
CA ALA A 216 -18.90 11.08 10.35
C ALA A 216 -19.78 9.95 9.79
N SER A 217 -19.23 8.82 9.35
CA SER A 217 -19.87 7.50 9.20
C SER A 217 -18.85 6.37 8.91
N GLU A 218 -19.28 5.12 8.72
CA GLU A 218 -18.48 3.90 8.65
C GLU A 218 -17.28 3.94 7.69
N VAL A 219 -16.15 3.37 8.16
CA VAL A 219 -14.89 3.39 7.42
C VAL A 219 -14.84 2.23 6.43
N GLN A 220 -15.17 2.51 5.17
CA GLN A 220 -14.84 1.64 4.04
C GLN A 220 -13.61 2.17 3.29
N SER A 221 -12.88 1.28 2.64
CA SER A 221 -11.81 1.70 1.74
C SER A 221 -12.36 2.66 0.67
N PRO A 222 -11.69 3.83 0.41
CA PRO A 222 -12.12 4.72 -0.69
C PRO A 222 -12.20 4.01 -2.04
N LEU A 223 -11.38 2.99 -2.25
CA LEU A 223 -11.39 2.18 -3.46
C LEU A 223 -12.67 1.33 -3.57
N ASP A 224 -13.05 0.63 -2.50
CA ASP A 224 -14.22 -0.26 -2.50
C ASP A 224 -15.54 0.52 -2.58
N ARG A 225 -15.60 1.68 -1.94
CA ARG A 225 -16.81 2.53 -1.97
C ARG A 225 -17.16 3.04 -3.36
N GLN A 226 -16.17 3.28 -4.22
CA GLN A 226 -16.39 3.70 -5.61
C GLN A 226 -16.95 2.55 -6.48
N LEU A 227 -16.62 1.31 -6.14
CA LEU A 227 -17.07 0.11 -6.86
C LEU A 227 -18.45 -0.38 -6.39
N SER A 228 -18.89 0.04 -5.21
CA SER A 228 -20.19 -0.32 -4.61
C SER A 228 -21.36 0.55 -5.12
N THR A 229 -21.10 1.53 -5.99
CA THR A 229 -22.20 2.27 -6.65
C THR A 229 -22.76 1.40 -7.77
N PRO A 230 -23.97 0.80 -7.62
CA PRO A 230 -24.51 -0.06 -8.66
C PRO A 230 -24.83 0.79 -9.90
N LEU A 231 -24.40 0.32 -11.06
CA LEU A 231 -24.90 0.73 -12.37
C LEU A 231 -26.43 0.45 -12.58
N ILE A 232 -27.19 0.19 -11.49
CA ILE A 232 -28.58 -0.29 -11.51
C ILE A 232 -29.58 0.83 -11.22
N ARG A 233 -29.28 2.09 -11.49
CA ARG A 233 -30.31 3.15 -11.38
C ARG A 233 -30.58 3.94 -12.66
N ARG A 234 -30.19 3.43 -13.84
CA ARG A 234 -30.43 4.11 -15.12
C ARG A 234 -31.39 3.40 -16.09
N VAL A 235 -32.06 2.32 -15.68
CA VAL A 235 -32.94 1.54 -16.61
C VAL A 235 -34.43 1.51 -16.21
N LEU A 236 -34.85 2.21 -15.13
CA LEU A 236 -36.27 2.16 -14.70
C LEU A 236 -36.92 3.53 -14.53
N VAL A 237 -36.61 4.50 -15.42
CA VAL A 237 -37.42 5.74 -15.54
C VAL A 237 -37.61 6.10 -17.02
N GLU A 238 -37.96 5.14 -17.86
CA GLU A 238 -38.55 5.37 -19.16
C GLU A 238 -39.45 4.17 -19.50
N THR A 239 -40.61 4.14 -18.89
CA THR A 239 -41.87 3.57 -19.41
C THR A 239 -43.04 4.26 -18.75
#